data_f762a3a71f22bf65e3292b2683b4202f
#
_entry.id   f762a3a71f22bf65e3292b2683b4202f
#
_cell.length_a   1.000
_cell.length_b   1.000
_cell.length_c   1.000
_cell.angle_alpha   90.00
_cell.angle_beta   90.00
_cell.angle_gamma   90.00
#
_symmetry.space_group_name_H-M   'P 1'
#
loop_
_entity.id
_entity.type
_entity.pdbx_description
1 polymer ?
#
loop_
_entity_poly.entity_id
_entity_poly.type
_entity_poly.pdbx_seq_one_letter_code
_entity_poly.pdbx_strand_id
1 'polypeptide(L)'
;TPVEPRNASRLMCVDRQSGDITHDHFYNLCKHLKKGDLLVMNDSRVLPARLYGEKEGTGSFIEFLLLEQKGDKLWEILVRPGKKAKPGTRFSFGNGRLKAEILETVEGGNRIAKFECEGNFFTALEDIGQMPLPPYITKKLEDKERYQTVYSHELGSAAAPTAGLHFTNEMLDDLRARGINTAFVTLHV
;
A
#
# COMPACT_ATOMS: atom_id res chain seq x y z
N THR A 1 -9.46 13.38 -6.19
CA THR A 1 -10.18 12.13 -6.52
C THR A 1 -9.41 11.45 -7.64
N PRO A 2 -9.14 10.15 -7.56
CA PRO A 2 -8.55 9.40 -8.68
C PRO A 2 -9.40 9.55 -9.95
N VAL A 3 -8.72 9.65 -11.10
CA VAL A 3 -9.39 9.73 -12.40
C VAL A 3 -9.93 8.36 -12.80
N GLU A 4 -11.13 8.31 -13.37
CA GLU A 4 -11.69 7.12 -13.97
C GLU A 4 -11.94 7.35 -15.48
N PRO A 5 -11.52 6.41 -16.33
CA PRO A 5 -10.70 5.23 -16.03
C PRO A 5 -9.28 5.61 -15.59
N ARG A 6 -8.57 4.69 -14.88
CA ARG A 6 -7.27 4.99 -14.27
C ARG A 6 -6.19 5.46 -15.24
N ASN A 7 -6.25 5.04 -16.48
CA ASN A 7 -5.33 5.42 -17.56
C ASN A 7 -5.64 6.78 -18.21
N ALA A 8 -6.74 7.44 -17.84
CA ALA A 8 -7.09 8.77 -18.33
C ALA A 8 -6.34 9.90 -17.60
N SER A 9 -5.42 9.57 -16.70
CA SER A 9 -4.56 10.56 -16.04
C SER A 9 -3.71 11.32 -17.05
N ARG A 10 -3.42 12.58 -16.72
CA ARG A 10 -2.50 13.40 -17.52
C ARG A 10 -1.08 12.84 -17.44
N LEU A 11 -0.38 12.88 -18.56
CA LEU A 11 1.03 12.54 -18.69
C LEU A 11 1.81 13.79 -19.07
N MET A 12 2.83 14.12 -18.32
CA MET A 12 3.79 15.18 -18.66
C MET A 12 5.05 14.53 -19.24
N CYS A 13 5.36 14.85 -20.46
CA CYS A 13 6.56 14.39 -21.14
C CYS A 13 7.59 15.52 -21.13
N VAL A 14 8.79 15.24 -20.64
CA VAL A 14 9.90 16.20 -20.57
C VAL A 14 11.05 15.69 -21.41
N ASP A 15 11.44 16.45 -22.41
CA ASP A 15 12.66 16.17 -23.15
C ASP A 15 13.88 16.51 -22.29
N ARG A 16 14.76 15.54 -22.08
CA ARG A 16 15.89 15.69 -21.17
C ARG A 16 16.99 16.60 -21.74
N GLN A 17 17.07 16.70 -23.04
CA GLN A 17 18.13 17.49 -23.70
C GLN A 17 17.72 18.94 -23.89
N SER A 18 16.53 19.20 -24.45
CA SER A 18 16.02 20.53 -24.69
C SER A 18 15.33 21.16 -23.46
N GLY A 19 14.81 20.34 -22.52
CA GLY A 19 13.98 20.80 -21.44
C GLY A 19 12.54 21.07 -21.85
N ASP A 20 12.16 20.77 -23.08
CA ASP A 20 10.80 20.99 -23.57
C ASP A 20 9.79 20.11 -22.85
N ILE A 21 8.64 20.69 -22.53
CA ILE A 21 7.54 20.01 -21.85
C ILE A 21 6.35 19.92 -22.79
N THR A 22 5.85 18.69 -22.98
CA THR A 22 4.61 18.42 -23.68
C THR A 22 3.63 17.67 -22.77
N HIS A 23 2.34 17.81 -23.04
CA HIS A 23 1.29 17.18 -22.25
C HIS A 23 0.53 16.17 -23.09
N ASP A 24 0.26 15.01 -22.49
CA ASP A 24 -0.50 13.91 -23.08
C ASP A 24 -1.37 13.24 -22.00
N HIS A 25 -1.91 12.09 -22.29
CA HIS A 25 -2.60 11.23 -21.34
C HIS A 25 -1.91 9.88 -21.21
N PHE A 26 -2.03 9.27 -20.05
CA PHE A 26 -1.31 8.02 -19.73
C PHE A 26 -1.67 6.87 -20.69
N TYR A 27 -2.90 6.80 -21.18
CA TYR A 27 -3.31 5.79 -22.19
C TYR A 27 -2.51 5.91 -23.50
N ASN A 28 -1.82 7.01 -23.76
CA ASN A 28 -0.94 7.20 -24.88
C ASN A 28 0.54 6.84 -24.62
N LEU A 29 0.84 6.29 -23.44
CA LEU A 29 2.22 5.96 -23.03
C LEU A 29 2.98 5.18 -24.11
N CYS A 30 2.32 4.23 -24.79
CA CYS A 30 2.93 3.44 -25.85
C CYS A 30 3.44 4.25 -27.06
N LYS A 31 2.99 5.50 -27.25
CA LYS A 31 3.52 6.41 -28.31
C LYS A 31 4.87 6.98 -27.96
N HIS A 32 5.23 7.02 -26.68
CA HIS A 32 6.49 7.55 -26.16
C HIS A 32 7.55 6.46 -25.96
N LEU A 33 7.22 5.22 -26.26
CA LEU A 33 8.08 4.05 -26.14
C LEU A 33 8.29 3.39 -27.50
N LYS A 34 9.41 2.72 -27.68
CA LYS A 34 9.76 2.03 -28.93
C LYS A 34 10.07 0.57 -28.69
N LYS A 35 9.98 -0.23 -29.74
CA LYS A 35 10.36 -1.66 -29.72
C LYS A 35 11.77 -1.82 -29.16
N GLY A 36 11.92 -2.73 -28.19
CA GLY A 36 13.18 -3.01 -27.51
C GLY A 36 13.39 -2.21 -26.22
N ASP A 37 12.56 -1.20 -25.93
CA ASP A 37 12.59 -0.56 -24.60
C ASP A 37 12.24 -1.55 -23.51
N LEU A 38 12.78 -1.34 -22.31
CA LEU A 38 12.46 -2.08 -21.10
C LEU A 38 11.80 -1.17 -20.08
N LEU A 39 10.57 -1.49 -19.71
CA LEU A 39 9.84 -0.81 -18.65
C LEU A 39 10.02 -1.59 -17.34
N VAL A 40 10.71 -1.00 -16.37
CA VAL A 40 10.91 -1.58 -15.04
C VAL A 40 9.83 -1.03 -14.09
N MET A 41 9.10 -1.94 -13.43
CA MET A 41 7.96 -1.62 -12.58
C MET A 41 8.12 -2.23 -11.21
N ASN A 42 7.61 -1.54 -10.17
CA ASN A 42 7.57 -2.08 -8.81
C ASN A 42 6.28 -2.89 -8.60
N ASP A 43 6.42 -4.19 -8.35
CA ASP A 43 5.31 -5.13 -8.17
C ASP A 43 4.87 -5.30 -6.72
N SER A 44 5.36 -4.45 -5.82
CA SER A 44 4.92 -4.49 -4.43
C SER A 44 3.42 -4.27 -4.30
N ARG A 45 2.80 -5.02 -3.37
CA ARG A 45 1.39 -4.95 -3.05
C ARG A 45 1.21 -4.33 -1.66
N VAL A 46 0.32 -3.36 -1.57
CA VAL A 46 0.06 -2.63 -0.32
C VAL A 46 -0.73 -3.50 0.64
N LEU A 47 -0.24 -3.57 1.87
CA LEU A 47 -0.98 -4.17 2.97
C LEU A 47 -2.14 -3.26 3.42
N PRO A 48 -3.31 -3.81 3.79
CA PRO A 48 -4.32 -3.06 4.54
C PRO A 48 -3.85 -2.82 5.97
N ALA A 49 -2.74 -2.10 6.10
CA ALA A 49 -1.91 -1.99 7.29
C ALA A 49 -2.52 -1.14 8.41
N ARG A 50 -3.66 -0.48 8.17
CA ARG A 50 -4.34 0.35 9.17
C ARG A 50 -5.44 -0.42 9.86
N LEU A 51 -5.32 -0.57 11.18
CA LEU A 51 -6.26 -1.29 12.02
C LEU A 51 -6.93 -0.34 13.00
N TYR A 52 -8.23 -0.44 13.12
CA TYR A 52 -9.01 0.23 14.15
C TYR A 52 -9.56 -0.79 15.14
N GLY A 53 -9.35 -0.54 16.40
CA GLY A 53 -9.74 -1.44 17.46
C GLY A 53 -9.91 -0.75 18.80
N GLU A 54 -9.90 -1.54 19.84
CA GLU A 54 -10.11 -1.06 21.21
C GLU A 54 -9.14 -1.72 22.19
N LYS A 55 -8.83 -0.99 23.25
CA LYS A 55 -8.06 -1.50 24.38
C LYS A 55 -8.89 -2.49 25.17
N GLU A 56 -8.38 -3.70 25.40
CA GLU A 56 -9.03 -4.69 26.26
C GLU A 56 -9.26 -4.14 27.66
N GLY A 57 -10.41 -4.46 28.25
CA GLY A 57 -10.84 -4.05 29.56
C GLY A 57 -11.42 -2.62 29.68
N THR A 58 -11.11 -1.71 28.73
CA THR A 58 -11.64 -0.33 28.78
C THR A 58 -12.47 0.09 27.57
N GLY A 59 -12.43 -0.68 26.47
CA GLY A 59 -13.10 -0.32 25.20
C GLY A 59 -12.59 0.97 24.56
N SER A 60 -11.45 1.50 25.02
CA SER A 60 -10.92 2.75 24.49
C SER A 60 -10.41 2.57 23.08
N PHE A 61 -10.90 3.39 22.14
CA PHE A 61 -10.48 3.40 20.73
C PHE A 61 -8.97 3.54 20.56
N ILE A 62 -8.45 2.80 19.58
CA ILE A 62 -7.06 2.80 19.16
C ILE A 62 -6.96 2.65 17.64
N GLU A 63 -5.95 3.27 17.05
CA GLU A 63 -5.51 3.07 15.66
C GLU A 63 -4.09 2.52 15.67
N PHE A 64 -3.87 1.42 14.95
CA PHE A 64 -2.55 0.90 14.63
C PHE A 64 -2.28 1.06 13.14
N LEU A 65 -1.06 1.43 12.80
CA LEU A 65 -0.53 1.36 11.44
C LEU A 65 0.69 0.44 11.47
N LEU A 66 0.61 -0.69 10.79
CA LEU A 66 1.74 -1.60 10.63
C LEU A 66 2.79 -0.95 9.73
N LEU A 67 4.04 -0.96 10.16
CA LEU A 67 5.16 -0.36 9.44
C LEU A 67 6.10 -1.43 8.88
N GLU A 68 6.66 -2.27 9.75
CA GLU A 68 7.64 -3.27 9.37
C GLU A 68 7.44 -4.58 10.14
N GLN A 69 7.52 -5.70 9.44
CA GLN A 69 7.48 -7.02 10.06
C GLN A 69 8.86 -7.35 10.65
N LYS A 70 8.93 -7.58 11.95
CA LYS A 70 10.16 -7.92 12.68
C LYS A 70 10.29 -9.42 12.95
N GLY A 71 9.23 -10.20 12.71
CA GLY A 71 9.19 -11.64 12.93
C GLY A 71 7.80 -12.21 12.70
N ASP A 72 7.60 -13.50 13.01
CA ASP A 72 6.27 -14.11 12.89
C ASP A 72 5.28 -13.40 13.82
N LYS A 73 4.26 -12.78 13.22
CA LYS A 73 3.24 -11.97 13.91
C LYS A 73 3.81 -10.87 14.81
N LEU A 74 5.08 -10.47 14.60
CA LEU A 74 5.76 -9.42 15.33
C LEU A 74 5.98 -8.22 14.39
N TRP A 75 5.44 -7.06 14.78
CA TRP A 75 5.44 -5.86 13.92
C TRP A 75 5.87 -4.61 14.66
N GLU A 76 6.64 -3.79 13.98
CA GLU A 76 6.78 -2.40 14.36
C GLU A 76 5.56 -1.65 13.87
N ILE A 77 4.96 -0.86 14.75
CA ILE A 77 3.69 -0.16 14.50
C ILE A 77 3.74 1.28 14.99
N LEU A 78 3.02 2.15 14.28
CA LEU A 78 2.64 3.46 14.80
C LEU A 78 1.27 3.36 15.46
N VAL A 79 1.11 4.00 16.64
CA VAL A 79 -0.12 3.91 17.43
C VAL A 79 -0.70 5.29 17.69
N ARG A 80 -2.02 5.43 17.54
CA ARG A 80 -2.76 6.63 17.89
C ARG A 80 -4.02 6.32 18.71
N PRO A 81 -4.18 6.95 19.87
CA PRO A 81 -3.23 7.80 20.62
C PRO A 81 -2.16 6.98 21.35
N GLY A 82 -0.87 7.33 21.19
CA GLY A 82 0.26 6.60 21.74
C GLY A 82 0.26 6.47 23.28
N LYS A 83 -0.39 7.39 23.99
CA LYS A 83 -0.51 7.36 25.48
C LYS A 83 -1.17 6.09 26.01
N LYS A 84 -2.02 5.43 25.21
CA LYS A 84 -2.76 4.23 25.59
C LYS A 84 -1.97 2.94 25.38
N ALA A 85 -0.90 2.97 24.58
CA ALA A 85 -0.14 1.82 24.15
C ALA A 85 1.20 1.71 24.91
N LYS A 86 1.12 1.40 26.19
CA LYS A 86 2.28 1.07 27.03
C LYS A 86 2.63 -0.42 26.89
N PRO A 87 3.89 -0.82 27.10
CA PRO A 87 4.25 -2.25 27.18
C PRO A 87 3.32 -3.04 28.10
N GLY A 88 2.93 -4.26 27.69
CA GLY A 88 1.98 -5.13 28.36
C GLY A 88 0.49 -4.78 28.10
N THR A 89 0.20 -3.70 27.36
CA THR A 89 -1.20 -3.38 27.03
C THR A 89 -1.68 -4.26 25.87
N ARG A 90 -2.91 -4.77 26.00
CA ARG A 90 -3.56 -5.61 24.97
C ARG A 90 -4.71 -4.86 24.30
N PHE A 91 -4.89 -5.18 23.00
CA PHE A 91 -5.88 -4.58 22.12
C PHE A 91 -6.59 -5.65 21.30
N SER A 92 -7.82 -5.35 20.90
CA SER A 92 -8.68 -6.21 20.09
C SER A 92 -9.15 -5.48 18.85
N PHE A 93 -9.16 -6.16 17.70
CA PHE A 93 -9.56 -5.66 16.40
C PHE A 93 -10.54 -6.62 15.75
N GLY A 94 -11.50 -6.08 14.97
CA GLY A 94 -12.46 -6.90 14.24
C GLY A 94 -13.24 -7.87 15.12
N ASN A 95 -13.78 -7.40 16.24
CA ASN A 95 -14.53 -8.22 17.22
C ASN A 95 -13.73 -9.42 17.74
N GLY A 96 -12.44 -9.24 18.01
CA GLY A 96 -11.56 -10.27 18.56
C GLY A 96 -10.87 -11.15 17.52
N ARG A 97 -11.11 -10.93 16.23
CA ARG A 97 -10.50 -11.69 15.14
C ARG A 97 -8.98 -11.54 15.10
N LEU A 98 -8.47 -10.36 15.50
CA LEU A 98 -7.07 -10.09 15.67
C LEU A 98 -6.86 -9.41 17.03
N LYS A 99 -5.89 -9.90 17.80
CA LYS A 99 -5.47 -9.29 19.05
C LYS A 99 -4.02 -8.88 18.96
N ALA A 100 -3.60 -7.91 19.77
CA ALA A 100 -2.21 -7.49 19.83
C ALA A 100 -1.81 -7.12 21.26
N GLU A 101 -0.58 -7.43 21.62
CA GLU A 101 0.08 -6.98 22.83
C GLU A 101 1.27 -6.09 22.49
N ILE A 102 1.38 -4.96 23.16
CA ILE A 102 2.56 -4.09 23.04
C ILE A 102 3.69 -4.68 23.87
N LEU A 103 4.82 -4.99 23.23
CA LEU A 103 5.99 -5.52 23.92
C LEU A 103 6.91 -4.40 24.41
N GLU A 104 7.20 -3.43 23.55
CA GLU A 104 8.12 -2.34 23.86
C GLU A 104 7.81 -1.06 23.08
N THR A 105 8.43 0.02 23.51
CA THR A 105 8.48 1.29 22.79
C THR A 105 9.87 1.44 22.19
N VAL A 106 9.97 1.71 20.89
CA VAL A 106 11.23 1.90 20.19
C VAL A 106 11.48 3.38 19.86
N GLU A 107 12.64 3.66 19.28
CA GLU A 107 13.03 4.98 18.84
C GLU A 107 11.98 5.62 17.92
N GLY A 108 11.78 6.94 17.99
CA GLY A 108 10.73 7.63 17.23
C GLY A 108 9.32 7.48 17.81
N GLY A 109 9.15 6.74 18.91
CA GLY A 109 7.86 6.58 19.58
C GLY A 109 6.97 5.49 18.98
N ASN A 110 7.47 4.69 18.03
CA ASN A 110 6.81 3.50 17.53
C ASN A 110 6.74 2.41 18.61
N ARG A 111 6.02 1.35 18.35
CA ARG A 111 5.84 0.21 19.26
C ARG A 111 6.18 -1.08 18.55
N ILE A 112 6.72 -2.05 19.28
CA ILE A 112 6.72 -3.44 18.85
C ILE A 112 5.48 -4.11 19.42
N ALA A 113 4.66 -4.67 18.54
CA ALA A 113 3.46 -5.38 18.88
C ALA A 113 3.52 -6.82 18.40
N LYS A 114 3.11 -7.75 19.27
CA LYS A 114 2.90 -9.16 18.92
C LYS A 114 1.43 -9.38 18.68
N PHE A 115 1.11 -9.91 17.49
CA PHE A 115 -0.27 -10.22 17.12
C PHE A 115 -0.63 -11.66 17.39
N GLU A 116 -1.89 -11.90 17.72
CA GLU A 116 -2.51 -13.20 17.91
C GLU A 116 -3.78 -13.26 17.07
N CYS A 117 -3.97 -14.33 16.31
CA CYS A 117 -5.19 -14.61 15.53
C CYS A 117 -5.37 -16.09 15.35
N GLU A 118 -6.60 -16.50 15.14
CA GLU A 118 -6.92 -17.83 14.63
C GLU A 118 -6.63 -17.89 13.14
N GLY A 119 -5.87 -18.90 12.70
CA GLY A 119 -5.51 -19.07 11.29
C GLY A 119 -4.40 -18.12 10.80
N ASN A 120 -4.53 -17.69 9.56
CA ASN A 120 -3.51 -16.88 8.88
C ASN A 120 -3.65 -15.39 9.22
N PHE A 121 -2.56 -14.77 9.65
CA PHE A 121 -2.49 -13.36 10.02
C PHE A 121 -2.86 -12.43 8.86
N PHE A 122 -2.33 -12.68 7.67
CA PHE A 122 -2.58 -11.82 6.50
C PHE A 122 -4.03 -11.90 6.03
N THR A 123 -4.66 -13.08 6.12
CA THR A 123 -6.10 -13.22 5.85
C THR A 123 -6.93 -12.40 6.83
N ALA A 124 -6.62 -12.48 8.14
CA ALA A 124 -7.31 -11.66 9.14
C ALA A 124 -7.09 -10.15 8.87
N LEU A 125 -5.86 -9.77 8.49
CA LEU A 125 -5.52 -8.39 8.15
C LEU A 125 -6.29 -7.89 6.91
N GLU A 126 -6.43 -8.70 5.87
CA GLU A 126 -7.21 -8.35 4.68
C GLU A 126 -8.68 -8.11 4.99
N ASP A 127 -9.26 -8.90 5.89
CA ASP A 127 -10.67 -8.78 6.23
C ASP A 127 -10.99 -7.52 7.05
N ILE A 128 -10.15 -7.17 8.03
CA ILE A 128 -10.44 -6.08 8.97
C ILE A 128 -9.61 -4.82 8.76
N GLY A 129 -8.47 -4.95 8.06
CA GLY A 129 -7.56 -3.84 7.81
C GLY A 129 -8.08 -2.86 6.76
N GLN A 130 -7.62 -1.62 6.84
CA GLN A 130 -7.90 -0.57 5.88
C GLN A 130 -6.62 -0.16 5.17
N MET A 131 -6.76 0.22 3.90
CA MET A 131 -5.66 0.72 3.09
C MET A 131 -5.10 2.02 3.69
N PRO A 132 -3.79 2.13 3.88
CA PRO A 132 -3.15 3.33 4.41
C PRO A 132 -3.06 4.43 3.35
N LEU A 133 -4.21 5.00 2.97
CA LEU A 133 -4.25 6.03 1.94
C LEU A 133 -3.48 7.28 2.37
N PRO A 134 -2.81 7.96 1.43
CA PRO A 134 -2.22 9.27 1.67
C PRO A 134 -3.26 10.28 2.17
N PRO A 135 -2.88 11.23 3.06
CA PRO A 135 -3.82 12.12 3.73
C PRO A 135 -4.60 13.06 2.80
N TYR A 136 -4.13 13.28 1.56
CA TYR A 136 -4.85 14.07 0.56
C TYR A 136 -6.02 13.31 -0.10
N ILE A 137 -6.10 11.98 0.09
CA ILE A 137 -7.24 11.16 -0.35
C ILE A 137 -8.21 11.06 0.82
N THR A 138 -9.26 11.87 0.79
CA THR A 138 -10.26 11.94 1.86
C THR A 138 -11.49 11.06 1.58
N LYS A 139 -11.69 10.67 0.31
CA LYS A 139 -12.79 9.77 -0.05
C LYS A 139 -12.50 8.36 0.43
N LYS A 140 -13.45 7.76 1.14
CA LYS A 140 -13.37 6.35 1.54
C LYS A 140 -13.22 5.47 0.30
N LEU A 141 -12.27 4.58 0.32
CA LEU A 141 -12.04 3.62 -0.76
C LEU A 141 -13.08 2.50 -0.67
N GLU A 142 -13.95 2.40 -1.65
CA GLU A 142 -14.98 1.35 -1.73
C GLU A 142 -14.35 0.03 -2.23
N ASP A 143 -13.42 0.15 -3.17
CA ASP A 143 -12.65 -0.97 -3.72
C ASP A 143 -11.17 -0.84 -3.34
N LYS A 144 -10.66 -1.76 -2.52
CA LYS A 144 -9.26 -1.80 -2.09
C LYS A 144 -8.29 -1.97 -3.28
N GLU A 145 -8.70 -2.69 -4.32
CA GLU A 145 -7.90 -2.93 -5.52
C GLU A 145 -7.66 -1.65 -6.34
N ARG A 146 -8.47 -0.61 -6.12
CA ARG A 146 -8.24 0.69 -6.76
C ARG A 146 -6.94 1.36 -6.34
N TYR A 147 -6.42 1.05 -5.14
CA TYR A 147 -5.12 1.51 -4.63
C TYR A 147 -4.02 0.45 -4.77
N GLN A 148 -4.18 -0.48 -5.71
CA GLN A 148 -3.17 -1.45 -6.11
C GLN A 148 -2.86 -1.29 -7.60
N THR A 149 -1.62 -1.60 -7.99
CA THR A 149 -1.31 -1.75 -9.41
C THR A 149 -1.91 -3.06 -9.93
N VAL A 150 -2.28 -3.11 -11.21
CA VAL A 150 -2.87 -4.31 -11.83
C VAL A 150 -1.88 -5.49 -11.90
N TYR A 151 -0.62 -5.24 -11.65
CA TYR A 151 0.48 -6.21 -11.65
C TYR A 151 1.09 -6.42 -10.25
N SER A 152 0.48 -5.89 -9.19
CA SER A 152 0.99 -6.07 -7.82
C SER A 152 0.92 -7.52 -7.39
N HIS A 153 2.00 -8.05 -6.84
CA HIS A 153 2.14 -9.44 -6.44
C HIS A 153 2.72 -9.59 -5.03
N GLU A 154 3.86 -8.95 -4.75
CA GLU A 154 4.61 -9.14 -3.51
C GLU A 154 4.05 -8.28 -2.37
N LEU A 155 3.34 -8.93 -1.46
CA LEU A 155 2.68 -8.28 -0.32
C LEU A 155 3.71 -7.78 0.70
N GLY A 156 3.53 -6.58 1.25
CA GLY A 156 4.39 -6.08 2.34
C GLY A 156 4.64 -4.57 2.33
N SER A 157 4.21 -3.84 1.30
CA SER A 157 4.44 -2.39 1.22
C SER A 157 3.41 -1.59 2.01
N ALA A 158 3.83 -0.51 2.66
CA ALA A 158 2.95 0.46 3.30
C ALA A 158 2.40 1.51 2.31
N ALA A 159 2.99 1.65 1.11
CA ALA A 159 2.55 2.59 0.09
C ALA A 159 2.55 1.96 -1.30
N ALA A 160 1.58 2.36 -2.14
CA ALA A 160 1.53 1.92 -3.52
C ALA A 160 2.57 2.65 -4.38
N PRO A 161 3.16 2.00 -5.41
CA PRO A 161 3.93 2.67 -6.45
C PRO A 161 2.97 3.49 -7.33
N THR A 162 2.70 4.73 -6.91
CA THR A 162 1.57 5.55 -7.40
C THR A 162 1.58 5.80 -8.90
N ALA A 163 2.76 5.89 -9.54
CA ALA A 163 2.88 5.99 -10.99
C ALA A 163 2.33 4.73 -11.71
N GLY A 164 2.46 3.57 -11.08
CA GLY A 164 1.95 2.30 -11.61
C GLY A 164 0.43 2.15 -11.55
N LEU A 165 -0.25 2.94 -10.71
CA LEU A 165 -1.71 2.89 -10.57
C LEU A 165 -2.47 3.27 -11.84
N HIS A 166 -1.81 3.90 -12.82
CA HIS A 166 -2.42 4.31 -14.08
C HIS A 166 -2.45 3.21 -15.14
N PHE A 167 -1.69 2.12 -14.97
CA PHE A 167 -1.72 0.99 -15.89
C PHE A 167 -3.04 0.22 -15.81
N THR A 168 -3.46 -0.29 -16.97
CA THR A 168 -4.49 -1.31 -17.10
C THR A 168 -3.88 -2.56 -17.71
N ASN A 169 -4.56 -3.70 -17.62
CA ASN A 169 -4.10 -4.95 -18.23
C ASN A 169 -4.00 -4.82 -19.74
N GLU A 170 -4.96 -4.15 -20.39
CA GLU A 170 -4.98 -3.90 -21.83
C GLU A 170 -3.76 -3.08 -22.27
N MET A 171 -3.32 -2.10 -21.47
CA MET A 171 -2.10 -1.34 -21.77
C MET A 171 -0.85 -2.21 -21.68
N LEU A 172 -0.77 -3.12 -20.70
CA LEU A 172 0.35 -4.06 -20.59
C LEU A 172 0.40 -5.04 -21.77
N ASP A 173 -0.76 -5.48 -22.25
CA ASP A 173 -0.86 -6.33 -23.42
C ASP A 173 -0.46 -5.58 -24.71
N ASP A 174 -0.88 -4.31 -24.86
CA ASP A 174 -0.45 -3.47 -26.00
C ASP A 174 1.06 -3.21 -26.00
N LEU A 175 1.67 -2.97 -24.84
CA LEU A 175 3.13 -2.85 -24.69
C LEU A 175 3.84 -4.11 -25.20
N ARG A 176 3.40 -5.30 -24.76
CA ARG A 176 3.97 -6.58 -25.20
C ARG A 176 3.82 -6.78 -26.69
N ALA A 177 2.62 -6.49 -27.24
CA ALA A 177 2.35 -6.63 -28.68
C ALA A 177 3.25 -5.71 -29.53
N ARG A 178 3.65 -4.56 -29.02
CA ARG A 178 4.59 -3.62 -29.67
C ARG A 178 6.07 -3.98 -29.48
N GLY A 179 6.36 -5.08 -28.74
CA GLY A 179 7.73 -5.50 -28.45
C GLY A 179 8.45 -4.61 -27.43
N ILE A 180 7.71 -3.97 -26.55
CA ILE A 180 8.22 -3.26 -25.40
C ILE A 180 8.26 -4.27 -24.24
N ASN A 181 9.43 -4.48 -23.65
CA ASN A 181 9.63 -5.45 -22.59
C ASN A 181 9.23 -4.86 -21.23
N THR A 182 8.83 -5.74 -20.33
CA THR A 182 8.53 -5.38 -18.93
C THR A 182 9.37 -6.23 -17.98
N ALA A 183 9.90 -5.63 -16.92
CA ALA A 183 10.57 -6.31 -15.82
C ALA A 183 10.04 -5.78 -14.49
N PHE A 184 10.11 -6.61 -13.46
CA PHE A 184 9.63 -6.23 -12.13
C PHE A 184 10.75 -6.18 -11.12
N VAL A 185 10.62 -5.28 -10.17
CA VAL A 185 11.41 -5.19 -8.96
C VAL A 185 10.46 -5.08 -7.78
N THR A 186 10.83 -5.65 -6.64
CA THR A 186 10.05 -5.51 -5.41
C THR A 186 10.73 -4.51 -4.49
N LEU A 187 10.11 -3.36 -4.29
CA LEU A 187 10.59 -2.32 -3.39
C LEU A 187 9.47 -1.99 -2.39
N HIS A 188 9.65 -2.43 -1.15
CA HIS A 188 8.72 -2.11 -0.07
C HIS A 188 9.06 -0.73 0.52
N VAL A 189 8.04 0.10 0.68
CA VAL A 189 8.11 1.45 1.24
C VAL A 189 7.38 1.49 2.56
#